data_7fc5f6004d1c822277ecfbe14f442e8c
#
_entry.id   7fc5f6004d1c822277ecfbe14f442e8c
#
_cell.length_a   1.000
_cell.length_b   1.000
_cell.length_c   1.000
_cell.angle_alpha   90.00
_cell.angle_beta   90.00
_cell.angle_gamma   90.00
#
_symmetry.space_group_name_H-M   'P 1'
#
loop_
_entity.id
_entity.type
_entity.pdbx_description
1 polymer ?
#
loop_
_entity_poly.entity_id
_entity_poly.type
_entity_poly.pdbx_seq_one_letter_code
_entity_poly.pdbx_strand_id
1 'polypeptide(L)'
;MKKLAQLRARTDRQLAELISAKLDDGFSYARVLTAREPHAGRAELREFERRAEDAWREADHLLPALGGVDEAARGTLLRRAGILREALDRYTAEAYPIRRAAGF
;
A
#
# COMPACT_ATOMS: atom_id res chain seq x y z
N MET A 1 -19.83 -19.45 22.25
CA MET A 1 -19.05 -19.74 21.05
C MET A 1 -19.46 -18.93 19.83
N LYS A 2 -20.75 -18.81 19.55
CA LYS A 2 -21.24 -17.98 18.43
C LYS A 2 -20.82 -16.51 18.54
N LYS A 3 -20.80 -15.95 19.76
CA LYS A 3 -20.37 -14.56 19.99
C LYS A 3 -18.91 -14.31 19.65
N LEU A 4 -18.02 -15.25 19.99
CA LEU A 4 -16.59 -15.14 19.68
C LEU A 4 -16.34 -15.19 18.17
N ALA A 5 -17.01 -16.10 17.46
CA ALA A 5 -16.89 -16.20 16.01
C ALA A 5 -17.42 -14.95 15.31
N GLN A 6 -18.54 -14.39 15.78
CA GLN A 6 -19.11 -13.14 15.26
C GLN A 6 -18.22 -11.94 15.52
N LEU A 7 -17.64 -11.85 16.72
CA LEU A 7 -16.69 -10.78 17.08
C LEU A 7 -15.43 -10.87 16.23
N ARG A 8 -14.92 -12.07 16.02
CA ARG A 8 -13.73 -12.29 15.19
C ARG A 8 -13.99 -11.94 13.72
N ALA A 9 -15.12 -12.35 13.16
CA ALA A 9 -15.51 -12.01 11.79
C ALA A 9 -15.69 -10.50 11.62
N ARG A 10 -16.24 -9.83 12.62
CA ARG A 10 -16.41 -8.37 12.64
C ARG A 10 -15.05 -7.67 12.68
N THR A 11 -14.14 -8.15 13.51
CA THR A 11 -12.78 -7.61 13.63
C THR A 11 -12.02 -7.80 12.33
N ASP A 12 -12.12 -8.98 11.70
CA ASP A 12 -11.47 -9.26 10.42
C ASP A 12 -12.01 -8.34 9.32
N ARG A 13 -13.31 -8.09 9.28
CA ARG A 13 -13.90 -7.14 8.32
C ARG A 13 -13.37 -5.72 8.53
N GLN A 14 -13.30 -5.27 9.77
CA GLN A 14 -12.75 -3.96 10.11
C GLN A 14 -11.29 -3.86 9.73
N LEU A 15 -10.52 -4.92 9.95
CA LEU A 15 -9.12 -4.98 9.55
C LEU A 15 -8.97 -4.95 8.04
N ALA A 16 -9.79 -5.70 7.31
CA ALA A 16 -9.78 -5.69 5.84
C ALA A 16 -10.12 -4.29 5.30
N GLU A 17 -11.10 -3.61 5.89
CA GLU A 17 -11.44 -2.23 5.52
C GLU A 17 -10.29 -1.27 5.79
N LEU A 18 -9.60 -1.43 6.92
CA LEU A 18 -8.44 -0.61 7.26
C LEU A 18 -7.30 -0.82 6.25
N ILE A 19 -7.00 -2.06 5.92
CA ILE A 19 -5.97 -2.38 4.91
C ILE A 19 -6.35 -1.79 3.56
N SER A 20 -7.61 -1.94 3.14
CA SER A 20 -8.10 -1.37 1.89
C SER A 20 -7.95 0.16 1.88
N ALA A 21 -8.27 0.83 2.97
CA ALA A 21 -8.11 2.28 3.11
C ALA A 21 -6.64 2.70 3.02
N LYS A 22 -5.72 1.94 3.64
CA LYS A 22 -4.29 2.21 3.53
C LYS A 22 -3.78 2.05 2.10
N LEU A 23 -4.24 1.03 1.41
CA LEU A 23 -3.89 0.82 0.00
C LEU A 23 -4.45 1.95 -0.88
N ASP A 24 -5.68 2.39 -0.63
CA ASP A 24 -6.27 3.52 -1.35
C ASP A 24 -5.43 4.79 -1.17
N ASP A 25 -4.99 5.07 0.05
CA ASP A 25 -4.09 6.19 0.35
C ASP A 25 -2.78 6.06 -0.43
N GLY A 26 -2.18 4.87 -0.39
CA GLY A 26 -0.94 4.58 -1.11
C GLY A 26 -1.08 4.80 -2.61
N PHE A 27 -2.16 4.32 -3.21
CA PHE A 27 -2.44 4.53 -4.63
C PHE A 27 -2.67 6.00 -4.96
N SER A 28 -3.32 6.76 -4.08
CA SER A 28 -3.53 8.20 -4.27
C SER A 28 -2.20 8.95 -4.32
N TYR A 29 -1.30 8.66 -3.39
CA TYR A 29 0.04 9.26 -3.38
C TYR A 29 0.87 8.82 -4.59
N ALA A 30 0.83 7.53 -4.95
CA ALA A 30 1.54 7.02 -6.11
C ALA A 30 1.06 7.69 -7.41
N ARG A 31 -0.24 7.96 -7.52
CA ARG A 31 -0.82 8.65 -8.67
C ARG A 31 -0.25 10.06 -8.82
N VAL A 32 -0.08 10.79 -7.71
CA VAL A 32 0.55 12.12 -7.73
C VAL A 32 1.99 12.02 -8.23
N LEU A 33 2.74 11.01 -7.76
CA LEU A 33 4.13 10.80 -8.16
C LEU A 33 4.26 10.51 -9.65
N THR A 34 3.35 9.72 -10.21
CA THR A 34 3.41 9.32 -11.62
C THR A 34 2.81 10.35 -12.58
N ALA A 35 1.99 11.28 -12.07
CA ALA A 35 1.36 12.31 -12.89
C ALA A 35 2.33 13.35 -13.45
N ARG A 36 3.57 13.38 -12.96
CA ARG A 36 4.62 14.33 -13.37
C ARG A 36 4.14 15.78 -13.35
N GLU A 37 3.44 16.16 -12.29
CA GLU A 37 2.93 17.50 -12.14
C GLU A 37 4.07 18.53 -12.14
N PRO A 38 4.12 19.47 -13.12
CA PRO A 38 5.24 20.40 -13.24
C PRO A 38 5.35 21.39 -12.09
N HIS A 39 4.33 21.47 -11.23
CA HIS A 39 4.27 22.39 -10.11
C HIS A 39 4.67 21.77 -8.77
N ALA A 40 4.86 20.47 -8.71
CA ALA A 40 5.25 19.80 -7.47
C ALA A 40 6.77 19.94 -7.27
N GLY A 41 7.17 20.55 -6.15
CA GLY A 41 8.56 20.65 -5.77
C GLY A 41 9.14 19.32 -5.31
N ARG A 42 10.48 19.22 -5.32
CA ARG A 42 11.19 18.00 -4.88
C ARG A 42 10.82 17.60 -3.45
N ALA A 43 10.68 18.57 -2.56
CA ALA A 43 10.34 18.30 -1.17
C ALA A 43 8.94 17.70 -1.06
N GLU A 44 7.97 18.20 -1.85
CA GLU A 44 6.61 17.67 -1.89
C GLU A 44 6.59 16.25 -2.44
N LEU A 45 7.32 16.00 -3.52
CA LEU A 45 7.40 14.68 -4.14
C LEU A 45 8.01 13.65 -3.17
N ARG A 46 9.05 14.03 -2.44
CA ARG A 46 9.65 13.16 -1.41
C ARG A 46 8.66 12.85 -0.29
N GLU A 47 7.86 13.83 0.11
CA GLU A 47 6.84 13.63 1.13
C GLU A 47 5.75 12.67 0.64
N PHE A 48 5.28 12.82 -0.59
CA PHE A 48 4.32 11.90 -1.18
C PHE A 48 4.90 10.48 -1.33
N GLU A 49 6.16 10.37 -1.74
CA GLU A 49 6.86 9.09 -1.82
C GLU A 49 6.90 8.41 -0.45
N ARG A 50 7.27 9.15 0.58
CA ARG A 50 7.33 8.65 1.96
C ARG A 50 5.97 8.17 2.43
N ARG A 51 4.92 8.96 2.18
CA ARG A 51 3.55 8.61 2.58
C ARG A 51 3.04 7.36 1.84
N ALA A 52 3.37 7.24 0.56
CA ALA A 52 3.00 6.07 -0.22
C ALA A 52 3.72 4.82 0.30
N GLU A 53 5.02 4.91 0.59
CA GLU A 53 5.80 3.83 1.17
C GLU A 53 5.27 3.42 2.54
N ASP A 54 4.96 4.39 3.39
CA ASP A 54 4.41 4.13 4.72
C ASP A 54 3.04 3.46 4.64
N ALA A 55 2.18 3.91 3.73
CA ALA A 55 0.86 3.32 3.52
C ALA A 55 0.98 1.85 3.07
N TRP A 56 1.88 1.57 2.12
CA TRP A 56 2.13 0.20 1.67
C TRP A 56 2.67 -0.66 2.81
N ARG A 57 3.63 -0.15 3.57
CA ARG A 57 4.25 -0.87 4.69
C ARG A 57 3.23 -1.21 5.77
N GLU A 58 2.35 -0.28 6.10
CA GLU A 58 1.28 -0.51 7.07
C GLU A 58 0.31 -1.59 6.58
N ALA A 59 -0.10 -1.52 5.31
CA ALA A 59 -0.96 -2.53 4.71
C ALA A 59 -0.30 -3.91 4.71
N ASP A 60 0.95 -3.98 4.29
CA ASP A 60 1.73 -5.22 4.25
C ASP A 60 1.89 -5.83 5.65
N HIS A 61 2.11 -4.98 6.65
CA HIS A 61 2.24 -5.41 8.05
C HIS A 61 0.93 -6.00 8.59
N LEU A 62 -0.20 -5.44 8.20
CA LEU A 62 -1.52 -5.86 8.68
C LEU A 62 -2.08 -7.09 7.94
N LEU A 63 -1.67 -7.31 6.70
CA LEU A 63 -2.20 -8.41 5.88
C LEU A 63 -2.11 -9.80 6.54
N PRO A 64 -0.98 -10.18 7.19
CA PRO A 64 -0.89 -11.48 7.85
C PRO A 64 -1.87 -11.66 9.01
N ALA A 65 -2.37 -10.58 9.59
CA ALA A 65 -3.32 -10.63 10.69
C ALA A 65 -4.75 -10.97 10.24
N LEU A 66 -5.02 -10.97 8.93
CA LEU A 66 -6.31 -11.39 8.39
C LEU A 66 -6.44 -12.91 8.50
N GLY A 67 -7.22 -13.38 9.46
CA GLY A 67 -7.31 -14.79 9.77
C GLY A 67 -8.60 -15.49 9.38
N GLY A 68 -9.72 -14.81 9.33
CA GLY A 68 -11.03 -15.41 9.10
C GLY A 68 -11.79 -14.81 7.93
N VAL A 69 -11.10 -14.10 7.06
CA VAL A 69 -11.69 -13.41 5.92
C VAL A 69 -11.75 -14.37 4.73
N ASP A 70 -12.76 -14.20 3.90
CA ASP A 70 -12.87 -14.85 2.61
C ASP A 70 -11.54 -14.76 1.84
N GLU A 71 -11.05 -15.89 1.35
CA GLU A 71 -9.79 -15.98 0.61
C GLU A 71 -9.79 -15.09 -0.63
N ALA A 72 -10.94 -14.91 -1.28
CA ALA A 72 -11.07 -14.03 -2.43
C ALA A 72 -10.80 -12.58 -2.04
N ALA A 73 -11.34 -12.11 -0.91
CA ALA A 73 -11.11 -10.77 -0.40
C ALA A 73 -9.64 -10.57 -0.02
N ARG A 74 -9.05 -11.55 0.66
CA ARG A 74 -7.64 -11.53 1.02
C ARG A 74 -6.75 -11.49 -0.23
N GLY A 75 -7.06 -12.34 -1.21
CA GLY A 75 -6.34 -12.38 -2.48
C GLY A 75 -6.40 -11.05 -3.23
N THR A 76 -7.55 -10.37 -3.19
CA THR A 76 -7.71 -9.04 -3.78
C THR A 76 -6.79 -8.03 -3.11
N LEU A 77 -6.74 -8.02 -1.77
CA LEU A 77 -5.88 -7.10 -1.03
C LEU A 77 -4.40 -7.38 -1.28
N LEU A 78 -4.01 -8.66 -1.34
CA LEU A 78 -2.64 -9.05 -1.65
C LEU A 78 -2.23 -8.58 -3.05
N ARG A 79 -3.10 -8.74 -4.04
CA ARG A 79 -2.84 -8.27 -5.41
C ARG A 79 -2.71 -6.75 -5.46
N ARG A 80 -3.59 -6.03 -4.79
CA ARG A 80 -3.52 -4.56 -4.73
C ARG A 80 -2.22 -4.09 -4.08
N ALA A 81 -1.80 -4.73 -2.99
CA ALA A 81 -0.53 -4.42 -2.33
C ALA A 81 0.66 -4.67 -3.27
N GLY A 82 0.62 -5.76 -4.04
CA GLY A 82 1.64 -6.08 -5.04
C GLY A 82 1.70 -5.05 -6.15
N ILE A 83 0.55 -4.61 -6.66
CA ILE A 83 0.47 -3.58 -7.71
C ILE A 83 1.02 -2.26 -7.20
N LEU A 84 0.67 -1.87 -5.98
CA LEU A 84 1.21 -0.64 -5.37
C LEU A 84 2.73 -0.74 -5.20
N ARG A 85 3.23 -1.89 -4.72
CA ARG A 85 4.67 -2.09 -4.57
C ARG A 85 5.41 -1.97 -5.90
N GLU A 86 4.89 -2.58 -6.96
CA GLU A 86 5.47 -2.45 -8.30
C GLU A 86 5.48 -1.01 -8.79
N ALA A 87 4.39 -0.28 -8.57
CA ALA A 87 4.30 1.13 -8.98
C ALA A 87 5.34 1.99 -8.27
N LEU A 88 5.53 1.78 -6.96
CA LEU A 88 6.50 2.51 -6.16
C LEU A 88 7.94 2.14 -6.56
N ASP A 89 8.22 0.87 -6.81
CA ASP A 89 9.54 0.42 -7.24
C ASP A 89 9.89 0.99 -8.61
N ARG A 90 8.92 1.04 -9.51
CA ARG A 90 9.10 1.64 -10.83
C ARG A 90 9.38 3.13 -10.73
N TYR A 91 8.63 3.83 -9.90
CA TYR A 91 8.87 5.25 -9.64
C TYR A 91 10.28 5.49 -9.10
N THR A 92 10.70 4.72 -8.11
CA THR A 92 12.02 4.83 -7.50
C THR A 92 13.12 4.57 -8.54
N ALA A 93 12.95 3.56 -9.40
CA ALA A 93 13.91 3.24 -10.45
C ALA A 93 14.06 4.36 -11.47
N GLU A 94 12.95 5.04 -11.81
CA GLU A 94 12.96 6.15 -12.76
C GLU A 94 13.47 7.45 -12.13
N ALA A 95 13.09 7.70 -10.86
CA ALA A 95 13.46 8.93 -10.15
C ALA A 95 14.93 8.94 -9.70
N TYR A 96 15.50 7.76 -9.45
CA TYR A 96 16.86 7.62 -8.91
C TYR A 96 17.70 6.64 -9.73
N PRO A 97 17.96 6.92 -11.01
CA PRO A 97 18.68 5.98 -11.87
C PRO A 97 20.13 5.73 -11.41
N ILE A 98 20.80 6.74 -10.85
CA ILE A 98 22.16 6.63 -10.31
C ILE A 98 22.20 5.68 -9.11
N ARG A 99 21.21 5.77 -8.25
CA ARG A 99 21.08 4.90 -7.07
C ARG A 99 20.86 3.44 -7.48
N ARG A 100 20.09 3.22 -8.54
CA ARG A 100 19.89 1.89 -9.10
C ARG A 100 21.18 1.32 -9.67
N ALA A 101 21.96 2.12 -10.39
CA ALA A 101 23.25 1.72 -10.95
C ALA A 101 24.27 1.40 -9.85
N ALA A 102 24.23 2.13 -8.74
CA ALA A 102 25.13 1.91 -7.59
C ALA A 102 24.70 0.71 -6.74
N GLY A 103 23.52 0.17 -6.94
CA GLY A 103 22.98 -0.97 -6.18
C GLY A 103 23.45 -2.34 -6.63
N PHE A 104 24.45 -2.43 -7.48
CA PHE A 104 25.06 -3.70 -7.93
C PHE A 104 25.85 -4.38 -6.84
#